data_eb0c5a9267373e9683e43a278fad3970
#
_entry.id   eb0c5a9267373e9683e43a278fad3970
#
_cell.length_a   1.000
_cell.length_b   1.000
_cell.length_c   1.000
_cell.angle_alpha   90.00
_cell.angle_beta   90.00
_cell.angle_gamma   90.00
#
_symmetry.space_group_name_H-M   'P 1'
#
loop_
_entity.id
_entity.type
_entity.pdbx_description
1 polymer ?
#
loop_
_entity_poly.entity_id
_entity_poly.type
_entity_poly.pdbx_seq_one_letter_code
_entity_poly.pdbx_strand_id
1 'polypeptide(L)'
;GIDIIRIFDCLNYLPNLQEAVNATNRMKKQEGRGHAQVALSYTLGDAYTLEYWADTAKKIEEMGADSICIKDMAGLLVPYKASELIKAMKENTKLPIQLHTHYTSGVAGMTYLKAVEAGVDVIDTAMSPFAMGTSQPATEVMVETFKGTPYDTGFDQNLLAEIADYFRPYRDECLKNGL
;
A
#
# COMPACT_ATOMS: atom_id res chain seq x y z
N GLY A 1 6.58 17.84 10.46
CA GLY A 1 5.15 17.55 10.50
C GLY A 1 4.83 16.25 9.80
N ILE A 2 3.55 15.89 9.81
CA ILE A 2 3.02 14.73 9.09
C ILE A 2 2.38 15.25 7.81
N ASP A 3 2.72 14.66 6.66
CA ASP A 3 2.21 15.09 5.35
C ASP A 3 1.04 14.23 4.88
N ILE A 4 1.09 12.92 5.13
CA ILE A 4 0.04 11.96 4.75
C ILE A 4 -0.54 11.31 6.01
N ILE A 5 -1.85 11.34 6.15
CA ILE A 5 -2.57 10.64 7.21
C ILE A 5 -3.31 9.47 6.59
N ARG A 6 -2.92 8.25 6.97
CA ARG A 6 -3.61 7.02 6.56
C ARG A 6 -4.73 6.74 7.54
N ILE A 7 -5.94 6.74 7.02
CA ILE A 7 -7.20 6.64 7.79
C ILE A 7 -7.85 5.30 7.46
N PHE A 8 -8.18 4.50 8.46
CA PHE A 8 -8.82 3.21 8.21
C PHE A 8 -9.86 2.84 9.28
N ASP A 9 -10.76 1.96 8.90
CA ASP A 9 -11.67 1.22 9.76
C ASP A 9 -11.56 -0.25 9.42
N CYS A 10 -11.46 -1.12 10.44
CA CYS A 10 -11.20 -2.55 10.21
C CYS A 10 -12.35 -3.29 9.50
N LEU A 11 -13.56 -2.72 9.51
CA LEU A 11 -14.74 -3.23 8.81
C LEU A 11 -15.06 -2.46 7.52
N ASN A 12 -14.20 -1.52 7.13
CA ASN A 12 -14.41 -0.61 5.99
C ASN A 12 -15.72 0.20 6.09
N TYR A 13 -16.12 0.56 7.31
CA TYR A 13 -17.32 1.37 7.52
C TYR A 13 -17.03 2.84 7.23
N LEU A 14 -17.31 3.28 6.01
CA LEU A 14 -16.96 4.60 5.49
C LEU A 14 -17.42 5.78 6.36
N PRO A 15 -18.62 5.77 7.00
CA PRO A 15 -19.01 6.87 7.87
C PRO A 15 -18.03 7.14 9.02
N ASN A 16 -17.34 6.13 9.56
CA ASN A 16 -16.31 6.31 10.59
C ASN A 16 -15.08 7.07 10.07
N LEU A 17 -14.83 7.04 8.77
CA LEU A 17 -13.65 7.66 8.16
C LEU A 17 -13.89 9.13 7.82
N GLN A 18 -15.16 9.54 7.63
CA GLN A 18 -15.50 10.84 7.08
C GLN A 18 -14.95 12.01 7.89
N GLU A 19 -15.04 11.94 9.23
CA GLU A 19 -14.56 13.06 10.06
C GLU A 19 -13.05 13.21 10.02
N ALA A 20 -12.29 12.10 9.95
CA ALA A 20 -10.84 12.15 9.82
C ALA A 20 -10.41 12.71 8.45
N VAL A 21 -11.12 12.34 7.36
CA VAL A 21 -10.93 12.93 6.04
C VAL A 21 -11.22 14.43 6.06
N ASN A 22 -12.34 14.84 6.66
CA ASN A 22 -12.72 16.23 6.80
C ASN A 22 -11.68 17.03 7.61
N ALA A 23 -11.18 16.46 8.72
CA ALA A 23 -10.16 17.09 9.54
C ALA A 23 -8.86 17.33 8.77
N THR A 24 -8.40 16.31 8.02
CA THR A 24 -7.22 16.42 7.16
C THR A 24 -7.41 17.49 6.09
N ASN A 25 -8.58 17.54 5.47
CA ASN A 25 -8.91 18.53 4.45
C ASN A 25 -9.02 19.96 5.04
N ARG A 26 -9.47 20.12 6.29
CA ARG A 26 -9.41 21.42 7.00
C ARG A 26 -7.97 21.88 7.17
N MET A 27 -7.08 21.00 7.64
CA MET A 27 -5.65 21.28 7.76
C MET A 27 -5.01 21.66 6.43
N LYS A 28 -5.34 20.93 5.37
CA LYS A 28 -4.86 21.23 4.00
C LYS A 28 -5.26 22.62 3.53
N LYS A 29 -6.49 23.05 3.83
CA LYS A 29 -6.97 24.40 3.49
C LYS A 29 -6.31 25.49 4.33
N GLN A 30 -6.03 25.23 5.61
CA GLN A 30 -5.49 26.22 6.54
C GLN A 30 -3.98 26.37 6.45
N GLU A 31 -3.25 25.27 6.26
CA GLU A 31 -1.79 25.24 6.35
C GLU A 31 -1.11 24.86 5.00
N GLY A 32 -1.88 24.61 3.93
CA GLY A 32 -1.35 24.22 2.63
C GLY A 32 -0.72 22.82 2.60
N ARG A 33 -0.92 22.01 3.64
CA ARG A 33 -0.37 20.66 3.78
C ARG A 33 -1.38 19.70 4.39
N GLY A 34 -1.23 18.43 4.09
CA GLY A 34 -2.11 17.35 4.53
C GLY A 34 -2.68 16.58 3.34
N HIS A 35 -2.60 15.27 3.42
CA HIS A 35 -3.08 14.35 2.41
C HIS A 35 -3.88 13.26 3.13
N ALA A 36 -5.17 13.16 2.83
CA ALA A 36 -6.05 12.16 3.40
C ALA A 36 -5.98 10.88 2.55
N GLN A 37 -5.30 9.85 3.05
CA GLN A 37 -5.28 8.53 2.43
C GLN A 37 -6.26 7.61 3.15
N VAL A 38 -7.29 7.15 2.47
CA VAL A 38 -8.21 6.14 3.01
C VAL A 38 -7.67 4.74 2.72
N ALA A 39 -7.47 3.96 3.78
CA ALA A 39 -7.02 2.58 3.67
C ALA A 39 -8.19 1.61 3.86
N LEU A 40 -8.33 0.71 2.88
CA LEU A 40 -9.32 -0.35 2.88
C LEU A 40 -8.69 -1.65 3.38
N SER A 41 -9.24 -2.24 4.42
CA SER A 41 -8.85 -3.57 4.91
C SER A 41 -9.29 -4.63 3.91
N TYR A 42 -8.34 -5.19 3.15
CA TYR A 42 -8.65 -6.24 2.19
C TYR A 42 -9.06 -7.53 2.90
N THR A 43 -10.14 -8.13 2.45
CA THR A 43 -10.67 -9.36 3.01
C THR A 43 -11.33 -10.20 1.93
N LEU A 44 -11.59 -11.47 2.24
CA LEU A 44 -12.26 -12.45 1.39
C LEU A 44 -13.67 -12.72 1.90
N GLY A 45 -14.56 -13.10 0.99
CA GLY A 45 -15.95 -13.46 1.29
C GLY A 45 -16.88 -13.03 0.16
N ASP A 46 -18.05 -13.62 0.12
CA ASP A 46 -19.02 -13.44 -0.98
C ASP A 46 -19.50 -11.99 -1.15
N ALA A 47 -19.47 -11.21 -0.07
CA ALA A 47 -19.83 -9.81 -0.10
C ALA A 47 -18.75 -8.88 -0.71
N TYR A 48 -17.50 -9.34 -0.80
CA TYR A 48 -16.34 -8.56 -1.23
C TYR A 48 -16.01 -8.79 -2.70
N THR A 49 -16.98 -8.51 -3.56
CA THR A 49 -16.87 -8.64 -5.02
C THR A 49 -16.02 -7.53 -5.62
N LEU A 50 -15.61 -7.66 -6.88
CA LEU A 50 -14.93 -6.55 -7.59
C LEU A 50 -15.79 -5.30 -7.66
N GLU A 51 -17.10 -5.47 -7.82
CA GLU A 51 -18.07 -4.38 -7.83
C GLU A 51 -18.10 -3.65 -6.47
N TYR A 52 -18.10 -4.41 -5.35
CA TYR A 52 -18.00 -3.81 -4.01
C TYR A 52 -16.75 -2.92 -3.86
N TRP A 53 -15.60 -3.39 -4.33
CA TRP A 53 -14.35 -2.62 -4.22
C TRP A 53 -14.36 -1.40 -5.15
N ALA A 54 -14.89 -1.53 -6.36
CA ALA A 54 -15.04 -0.43 -7.31
C ALA A 54 -15.98 0.66 -6.78
N ASP A 55 -17.15 0.29 -6.27
CA ASP A 55 -18.10 1.19 -5.63
C ASP A 55 -17.52 1.89 -4.40
N THR A 56 -16.77 1.14 -3.60
CA THR A 56 -16.10 1.69 -2.42
C THR A 56 -15.05 2.71 -2.81
N ALA A 57 -14.26 2.46 -3.85
CA ALA A 57 -13.28 3.42 -4.35
C ALA A 57 -13.94 4.73 -4.82
N LYS A 58 -15.06 4.65 -5.53
CA LYS A 58 -15.85 5.81 -5.96
C LYS A 58 -16.37 6.61 -4.75
N LYS A 59 -16.93 5.94 -3.75
CA LYS A 59 -17.43 6.59 -2.53
C LYS A 59 -16.31 7.30 -1.76
N ILE A 60 -15.12 6.73 -1.70
CA ILE A 60 -13.95 7.36 -1.06
C ILE A 60 -13.54 8.63 -1.80
N GLU A 61 -13.57 8.64 -3.13
CA GLU A 61 -13.35 9.86 -3.92
C GLU A 61 -14.40 10.92 -3.61
N GLU A 62 -15.68 10.55 -3.56
CA GLU A 62 -16.79 11.43 -3.19
C GLU A 62 -16.67 11.99 -1.76
N MET A 63 -16.06 11.24 -0.84
CA MET A 63 -15.75 11.68 0.53
C MET A 63 -14.67 12.78 0.58
N GLY A 64 -13.95 13.00 -0.51
CA GLY A 64 -12.87 13.98 -0.61
C GLY A 64 -11.51 13.49 -0.13
N ALA A 65 -11.25 12.19 -0.18
CA ALA A 65 -9.91 11.64 0.03
C ALA A 65 -8.96 12.03 -1.11
N ASP A 66 -7.67 12.00 -0.84
CA ASP A 66 -6.61 12.31 -1.82
C ASP A 66 -6.00 11.05 -2.46
N SER A 67 -6.08 9.91 -1.79
CA SER A 67 -5.64 8.60 -2.31
C SER A 67 -6.30 7.44 -1.57
N ILE A 68 -6.21 6.25 -2.15
CA ILE A 68 -6.70 5.00 -1.57
C ILE A 68 -5.52 4.07 -1.32
N CYS A 69 -5.49 3.40 -0.16
CA CYS A 69 -4.58 2.30 0.12
C CYS A 69 -5.37 0.99 0.25
N ILE A 70 -5.05 -0.01 -0.54
CA ILE A 70 -5.52 -1.38 -0.31
C ILE A 70 -4.58 -2.00 0.72
N LYS A 71 -5.08 -2.29 1.91
CA LYS A 71 -4.29 -2.83 3.02
C LYS A 71 -4.60 -4.31 3.24
N ASP A 72 -3.74 -5.15 2.71
CA ASP A 72 -3.80 -6.60 2.89
C ASP A 72 -2.87 -7.03 4.03
N MET A 73 -3.43 -7.10 5.23
CA MET A 73 -2.66 -7.37 6.46
C MET A 73 -2.25 -8.83 6.64
N ALA A 74 -2.80 -9.74 5.87
CA ALA A 74 -2.56 -11.18 6.03
C ALA A 74 -1.97 -11.85 4.76
N GLY A 75 -1.70 -11.08 3.71
CA GLY A 75 -1.20 -11.61 2.44
C GLY A 75 -2.23 -12.48 1.72
N LEU A 76 -3.51 -12.09 1.78
CA LEU A 76 -4.63 -12.82 1.17
C LEU A 76 -4.75 -12.56 -0.33
N LEU A 77 -4.29 -11.39 -0.77
CA LEU A 77 -4.43 -10.94 -2.15
C LEU A 77 -3.42 -11.67 -3.05
N VAL A 78 -3.93 -12.59 -3.86
CA VAL A 78 -3.10 -13.35 -4.80
C VAL A 78 -2.88 -12.58 -6.11
N PRO A 79 -1.81 -12.88 -6.88
CA PRO A 79 -1.35 -12.03 -7.99
C PRO A 79 -2.40 -11.68 -9.04
N TYR A 80 -3.13 -12.66 -9.57
CA TYR A 80 -4.13 -12.39 -10.61
C TYR A 80 -5.36 -11.64 -10.07
N LYS A 81 -5.74 -11.90 -8.81
CA LYS A 81 -6.81 -11.13 -8.15
C LYS A 81 -6.40 -9.69 -7.88
N ALA A 82 -5.13 -9.43 -7.61
CA ALA A 82 -4.60 -8.07 -7.52
C ALA A 82 -4.77 -7.32 -8.85
N SER A 83 -4.43 -7.98 -9.97
CA SER A 83 -4.62 -7.37 -11.30
C SER A 83 -6.09 -7.02 -11.58
N GLU A 84 -7.02 -7.95 -11.28
CA GLU A 84 -8.46 -7.72 -11.46
C GLU A 84 -8.95 -6.57 -10.57
N LEU A 85 -8.56 -6.56 -9.29
CA LEU A 85 -8.94 -5.56 -8.30
C LEU A 85 -8.46 -4.16 -8.69
N ILE A 86 -7.17 -4.02 -9.01
CA ILE A 86 -6.59 -2.72 -9.38
C ILE A 86 -7.29 -2.16 -10.62
N LYS A 87 -7.51 -2.96 -11.66
CA LYS A 87 -8.22 -2.52 -12.87
C LYS A 87 -9.63 -2.05 -12.54
N ALA A 88 -10.40 -2.86 -11.80
CA ALA A 88 -11.77 -2.50 -11.43
C ALA A 88 -11.84 -1.18 -10.64
N MET A 89 -10.92 -0.97 -9.71
CA MET A 89 -10.86 0.28 -8.95
C MET A 89 -10.43 1.45 -9.83
N LYS A 90 -9.37 1.32 -10.65
CA LYS A 90 -8.87 2.39 -11.54
C LYS A 90 -9.91 2.82 -12.59
N GLU A 91 -10.82 1.95 -12.99
CA GLU A 91 -11.94 2.30 -13.88
C GLU A 91 -13.02 3.13 -13.17
N ASN A 92 -13.07 3.14 -11.84
CA ASN A 92 -14.12 3.76 -11.04
C ASN A 92 -13.67 4.92 -10.17
N THR A 93 -12.37 5.22 -10.09
CA THR A 93 -11.82 6.38 -9.38
C THR A 93 -10.62 6.99 -10.10
N LYS A 94 -10.44 8.30 -9.93
CA LYS A 94 -9.25 9.03 -10.40
C LYS A 94 -8.16 9.12 -9.34
N LEU A 95 -8.46 8.69 -8.12
CA LEU A 95 -7.52 8.76 -7.02
C LEU A 95 -6.32 7.82 -7.26
N PRO A 96 -5.12 8.21 -6.85
CA PRO A 96 -3.99 7.30 -6.78
C PRO A 96 -4.31 6.11 -5.86
N ILE A 97 -3.92 4.91 -6.29
CA ILE A 97 -4.09 3.67 -5.54
C ILE A 97 -2.74 3.17 -5.07
N GLN A 98 -2.62 2.95 -3.77
CA GLN A 98 -1.47 2.32 -3.13
C GLN A 98 -1.83 0.89 -2.71
N LEU A 99 -0.93 -0.04 -2.91
CA LEU A 99 -1.07 -1.42 -2.42
C LEU A 99 -0.06 -1.69 -1.31
N HIS A 100 -0.60 -2.13 -0.17
CA HIS A 100 0.15 -2.60 0.98
C HIS A 100 -0.25 -4.04 1.27
N THR A 101 0.64 -5.00 1.06
CA THR A 101 0.39 -6.41 1.40
C THR A 101 1.53 -7.00 2.20
N HIS A 102 1.17 -7.82 3.21
CA HIS A 102 2.14 -8.56 4.00
C HIS A 102 2.60 -9.83 3.29
N TYR A 103 3.83 -10.23 3.54
CA TYR A 103 4.46 -11.38 2.87
C TYR A 103 4.13 -12.73 3.53
N THR A 104 3.17 -12.76 4.46
CA THR A 104 2.82 -13.92 5.29
C THR A 104 2.51 -15.18 4.46
N SER A 105 1.82 -15.03 3.32
CA SER A 105 1.51 -16.13 2.41
C SER A 105 2.64 -16.48 1.42
N GLY A 106 3.70 -15.66 1.35
CA GLY A 106 4.82 -15.85 0.43
C GLY A 106 4.57 -15.37 -1.00
N VAL A 107 3.39 -14.80 -1.33
CA VAL A 107 3.05 -14.39 -2.71
C VAL A 107 3.16 -12.88 -2.96
N ALA A 108 3.40 -12.07 -1.94
CA ALA A 108 3.29 -10.61 -2.01
C ALA A 108 4.17 -9.97 -3.10
N GLY A 109 5.37 -10.46 -3.37
CA GLY A 109 6.21 -9.95 -4.46
C GLY A 109 5.58 -10.15 -5.84
N MET A 110 4.99 -11.33 -6.09
CA MET A 110 4.27 -11.62 -7.34
C MET A 110 2.96 -10.81 -7.41
N THR A 111 2.30 -10.61 -6.27
CA THR A 111 1.11 -9.77 -6.16
C THR A 111 1.42 -8.32 -6.56
N TYR A 112 2.54 -7.76 -6.07
CA TYR A 112 3.00 -6.43 -6.45
C TYR A 112 3.33 -6.32 -7.94
N LEU A 113 4.03 -7.32 -8.51
CA LEU A 113 4.31 -7.34 -9.93
C LEU A 113 3.02 -7.23 -10.76
N LYS A 114 2.01 -8.06 -10.43
CA LYS A 114 0.72 -8.03 -11.15
C LYS A 114 -0.10 -6.78 -10.89
N ALA A 115 -0.01 -6.18 -9.71
CA ALA A 115 -0.66 -4.91 -9.41
C ALA A 115 -0.02 -3.74 -10.17
N VAL A 116 1.30 -3.70 -10.28
CA VAL A 116 2.04 -2.68 -11.05
C VAL A 116 1.71 -2.77 -12.54
N GLU A 117 1.71 -3.97 -13.12
CA GLU A 117 1.27 -4.20 -14.51
C GLU A 117 -0.19 -3.78 -14.75
N ALA A 118 -1.03 -3.81 -13.70
CA ALA A 118 -2.42 -3.40 -13.75
C ALA A 118 -2.65 -1.89 -13.50
N GLY A 119 -1.60 -1.14 -13.17
CA GLY A 119 -1.63 0.32 -13.03
C GLY A 119 -1.79 0.83 -11.59
N VAL A 120 -1.38 0.05 -10.56
CA VAL A 120 -1.25 0.59 -9.21
C VAL A 120 -0.19 1.69 -9.19
N ASP A 121 -0.45 2.78 -8.46
CA ASP A 121 0.42 3.95 -8.48
C ASP A 121 1.58 3.83 -7.47
N VAL A 122 1.35 3.16 -6.33
CA VAL A 122 2.36 3.02 -5.26
C VAL A 122 2.28 1.61 -4.66
N ILE A 123 3.43 1.04 -4.32
CA ILE A 123 3.55 -0.19 -3.52
C ILE A 123 4.37 0.07 -2.25
N ASP A 124 3.96 -0.53 -1.13
CA ASP A 124 4.71 -0.47 0.13
C ASP A 124 5.73 -1.62 0.20
N THR A 125 6.98 -1.27 0.45
CA THR A 125 8.07 -2.22 0.61
C THR A 125 8.82 -1.99 1.93
N ALA A 126 9.66 -2.93 2.32
CA ALA A 126 10.54 -2.79 3.48
C ALA A 126 11.99 -3.03 3.09
N MET A 127 12.94 -2.34 3.74
CA MET A 127 14.36 -2.62 3.54
C MET A 127 14.67 -4.08 3.91
N SER A 128 15.54 -4.74 3.14
CA SER A 128 15.75 -6.19 3.21
C SER A 128 16.00 -6.75 4.61
N PRO A 129 16.70 -6.08 5.57
CA PRO A 129 16.84 -6.60 6.92
C PRO A 129 15.50 -6.80 7.67
N PHE A 130 14.47 -6.02 7.33
CA PHE A 130 13.14 -6.05 7.95
C PHE A 130 12.04 -6.54 7.01
N ALA A 131 12.39 -6.99 5.81
CA ALA A 131 11.44 -7.45 4.80
C ALA A 131 11.05 -8.92 4.98
N MET A 132 10.03 -9.32 4.22
CA MET A 132 9.53 -10.70 4.13
C MET A 132 8.87 -11.19 5.43
N GLY A 133 8.57 -12.48 5.53
CA GLY A 133 7.88 -13.04 6.69
C GLY A 133 6.52 -12.37 6.92
N THR A 134 6.38 -11.68 8.06
CA THR A 134 5.17 -10.91 8.40
C THR A 134 5.24 -9.44 7.98
N SER A 135 6.34 -9.02 7.33
CA SER A 135 6.54 -7.68 6.77
C SER A 135 6.14 -7.62 5.29
N GLN A 136 6.67 -6.69 4.53
CA GLN A 136 6.41 -6.49 3.11
C GLN A 136 7.53 -7.08 2.24
N PRO A 137 7.37 -7.13 0.91
CA PRO A 137 8.45 -7.43 -0.02
C PRO A 137 9.66 -6.50 0.16
N ALA A 138 10.86 -7.03 -0.07
CA ALA A 138 12.09 -6.24 0.04
C ALA A 138 12.16 -5.16 -1.04
N THR A 139 12.51 -3.93 -0.63
CA THR A 139 12.64 -2.77 -1.53
C THR A 139 13.63 -3.05 -2.65
N GLU A 140 14.81 -3.56 -2.32
CA GLU A 140 15.90 -3.85 -3.26
C GLU A 140 15.47 -4.86 -4.33
N VAL A 141 14.68 -5.87 -3.92
CA VAL A 141 14.15 -6.89 -4.84
C VAL A 141 13.13 -6.29 -5.80
N MET A 142 12.22 -5.45 -5.31
CA MET A 142 11.21 -4.82 -6.16
C MET A 142 11.85 -3.80 -7.12
N VAL A 143 12.83 -3.02 -6.66
CA VAL A 143 13.58 -2.09 -7.52
C VAL A 143 14.30 -2.84 -8.65
N GLU A 144 14.99 -3.94 -8.36
CA GLU A 144 15.66 -4.75 -9.40
C GLU A 144 14.64 -5.46 -10.32
N THR A 145 13.48 -5.88 -9.79
CA THR A 145 12.41 -6.48 -10.59
C THR A 145 11.89 -5.54 -11.67
N PHE A 146 11.80 -4.25 -11.39
CA PHE A 146 11.27 -3.25 -12.33
C PHE A 146 12.34 -2.55 -13.17
N LYS A 147 13.59 -2.76 -12.89
CA LYS A 147 14.72 -2.14 -13.60
C LYS A 147 14.67 -2.38 -15.09
N GLY A 148 14.83 -1.33 -15.87
CA GLY A 148 14.80 -1.38 -17.33
C GLY A 148 13.40 -1.63 -17.93
N THR A 149 12.35 -1.62 -17.10
CA THR A 149 10.94 -1.69 -17.54
C THR A 149 10.30 -0.31 -17.56
N PRO A 150 9.07 -0.13 -18.09
CA PRO A 150 8.34 1.12 -17.95
C PRO A 150 8.02 1.52 -16.49
N TYR A 151 8.26 0.63 -15.55
CA TYR A 151 8.02 0.82 -14.11
C TYR A 151 9.31 1.04 -13.31
N ASP A 152 10.42 1.27 -13.99
CA ASP A 152 11.72 1.51 -13.36
C ASP A 152 11.66 2.72 -12.43
N THR A 153 12.01 2.53 -11.17
CA THR A 153 11.98 3.57 -10.14
C THR A 153 13.17 4.53 -10.22
N GLY A 154 14.24 4.12 -10.90
CA GLY A 154 15.50 4.86 -10.95
C GLY A 154 16.26 4.90 -9.62
N PHE A 155 15.90 4.09 -8.63
CA PHE A 155 16.61 4.04 -7.35
C PHE A 155 18.01 3.43 -7.51
N ASP A 156 18.97 4.02 -6.80
CA ASP A 156 20.34 3.52 -6.76
C ASP A 156 20.44 2.29 -5.86
N GLN A 157 20.71 1.12 -6.46
CA GLN A 157 20.87 -0.15 -5.76
C GLN A 157 22.04 -0.15 -4.77
N ASN A 158 23.11 0.61 -5.04
CA ASN A 158 24.23 0.70 -4.11
C ASN A 158 23.82 1.46 -2.84
N LEU A 159 23.07 2.56 -3.00
CA LEU A 159 22.55 3.31 -1.86
C LEU A 159 21.54 2.47 -1.06
N LEU A 160 20.68 1.71 -1.71
CA LEU A 160 19.77 0.79 -1.02
C LEU A 160 20.53 -0.29 -0.23
N ALA A 161 21.63 -0.82 -0.79
CA ALA A 161 22.48 -1.77 -0.09
C ALA A 161 23.17 -1.14 1.15
N GLU A 162 23.66 0.09 1.04
CA GLU A 162 24.24 0.84 2.18
C GLU A 162 23.19 1.06 3.29
N ILE A 163 21.96 1.42 2.93
CA ILE A 163 20.86 1.55 3.89
C ILE A 163 20.55 0.20 4.56
N ALA A 164 20.50 -0.89 3.80
CA ALA A 164 20.26 -2.21 4.33
C ALA A 164 21.39 -2.63 5.31
N ASP A 165 22.65 -2.37 4.97
CA ASP A 165 23.80 -2.67 5.81
C ASP A 165 23.79 -1.86 7.12
N TYR A 166 23.33 -0.61 7.07
CA TYR A 166 23.13 0.21 8.26
C TYR A 166 22.11 -0.42 9.23
N PHE A 167 21.02 -0.98 8.70
CA PHE A 167 19.96 -1.57 9.53
C PHE A 167 20.21 -3.01 9.97
N ARG A 168 21.15 -3.73 9.37
CA ARG A 168 21.43 -5.14 9.67
C ARG A 168 21.80 -5.39 11.14
N PRO A 169 22.70 -4.61 11.78
CA PRO A 169 23.01 -4.77 13.20
C PRO A 169 21.78 -4.57 14.12
N TYR A 170 20.90 -3.64 13.79
CA TYR A 170 19.66 -3.41 14.55
C TYR A 170 18.72 -4.61 14.45
N ARG A 171 18.61 -5.21 13.26
CA ARG A 171 17.84 -6.43 13.05
C ARG A 171 18.40 -7.58 13.90
N ASP A 172 19.72 -7.75 13.92
CA ASP A 172 20.39 -8.79 14.71
C ASP A 172 20.18 -8.58 16.22
N GLU A 173 20.18 -7.34 16.68
CA GLU A 173 19.89 -6.99 18.07
C GLU A 173 18.43 -7.32 18.44
N CYS A 174 17.47 -6.95 17.58
CA CYS A 174 16.06 -7.31 17.78
C CYS A 174 15.88 -8.82 17.92
N LEU A 175 16.49 -9.62 17.04
CA LEU A 175 16.42 -11.07 17.09
C LEU A 175 17.02 -11.65 18.40
N LYS A 176 18.14 -11.12 18.88
CA LYS A 176 18.76 -11.54 20.14
C LYS A 176 17.87 -11.25 21.35
N ASN A 177 17.06 -10.20 21.26
CA ASN A 177 16.16 -9.76 22.33
C ASN A 177 14.76 -10.39 22.20
N GLY A 178 14.53 -11.30 21.25
CA GLY A 178 13.24 -11.98 21.04
C GLY A 178 12.15 -11.08 20.44
N LEU A 179 12.56 -10.07 19.69
CA LEU A 179 11.67 -9.13 19.00
C LEU A 179 11.53 -9.50 17.54
#